data_0e8cf4b6933c79f9e0f434fe12b752b2
#
_entry.id   0e8cf4b6933c79f9e0f434fe12b752b2
#
_cell.length_a   1.000
_cell.length_b   1.000
_cell.length_c   1.000
_cell.angle_alpha   90.00
_cell.angle_beta   90.00
_cell.angle_gamma   90.00
#
_symmetry.space_group_name_H-M   'P 1'
#
loop_
_entity.id
_entity.type
_entity.pdbx_description
1 polymer ?
#
loop_
_entity_poly.entity_id
_entity_poly.type
_entity_poly.pdbx_seq_one_letter_code
_entity_poly.pdbx_strand_id
1 'polypeptide(L)'
;LVTHPKLLILDEPVSQMNPEGVKDFLALLHSLNEKDHMTILMVEHRVNELAAHFPRLCIMDRGKLVYDGPTEKAWNEMGDTEAYGIREPQMVKLARRLHLPKASSDRKATVMEIQKAGISFQPHVEPPRLNLSGEVILEGKDIHYTYPDAAEETLKGISFTVKKGSITALMGFNGAGKSTLLNLLAGLLSPSSGKVLIHGKPAEKERHHVGFMRQEADLMLLTDSVEEELTWNNKDMTEEELDKLLHKLHLAHYRHDFPLALSKGQRLRVVFGALLARKDNDLLILDEPTTGQDQKSLTDIRDMLRLAAEEGRTIFLCTHDMELAAELAEKVYVLKAGRIIAEGSPHCLFSSRQLMKESGLSLPPMMDVSEDLAIEPCVTIEEVMAHVIQTDL
;
A
#
# COMPACT_ATOMS: atom_id res chain seq x y z
N LEU A 1 -19.23 21.69 -12.91
CA LEU A 1 -20.63 21.27 -13.13
C LEU A 1 -21.56 22.45 -13.35
N VAL A 2 -21.15 23.68 -13.03
CA VAL A 2 -21.96 24.92 -13.20
C VAL A 2 -22.42 25.15 -14.67
N THR A 3 -21.65 24.65 -15.64
CA THR A 3 -21.93 24.80 -17.08
C THR A 3 -22.76 23.67 -17.68
N HIS A 4 -23.27 22.71 -16.87
CA HIS A 4 -23.98 21.51 -17.30
C HIS A 4 -23.33 20.80 -18.51
N PRO A 5 -22.05 20.35 -18.40
CA PRO A 5 -21.37 19.71 -19.52
C PRO A 5 -22.02 18.36 -19.85
N LYS A 6 -22.01 17.99 -21.14
CA LYS A 6 -22.49 16.67 -21.59
C LYS A 6 -21.47 15.55 -21.34
N LEU A 7 -20.17 15.91 -21.27
CA LEU A 7 -19.05 15.01 -21.03
C LEU A 7 -18.22 15.53 -19.87
N LEU A 8 -18.01 14.69 -18.88
CA LEU A 8 -17.11 14.93 -17.75
C LEU A 8 -15.89 14.01 -17.89
N ILE A 9 -14.71 14.58 -17.93
CA ILE A 9 -13.43 13.85 -17.97
C ILE A 9 -12.75 14.04 -16.62
N LEU A 10 -12.37 12.95 -15.98
CA LEU A 10 -11.75 12.90 -14.68
C LEU A 10 -10.43 12.11 -14.77
N ASP A 11 -9.36 12.68 -14.26
CA ASP A 11 -8.04 12.06 -14.22
C ASP A 11 -7.65 11.80 -12.75
N GLU A 12 -7.55 10.53 -12.38
CA GLU A 12 -7.25 10.02 -11.03
C GLU A 12 -8.02 10.73 -9.88
N PRO A 13 -9.34 10.94 -9.99
CA PRO A 13 -10.06 11.77 -9.03
C PRO A 13 -10.14 11.18 -7.62
N VAL A 14 -9.94 9.86 -7.47
CA VAL A 14 -10.07 9.18 -6.16
C VAL A 14 -8.70 8.83 -5.54
N SER A 15 -7.58 9.20 -6.17
CA SER A 15 -6.24 8.79 -5.75
C SER A 15 -5.86 9.17 -4.30
N GLN A 16 -6.44 10.24 -3.77
CA GLN A 16 -6.19 10.75 -2.41
C GLN A 16 -7.42 10.68 -1.49
N MET A 17 -8.51 10.07 -1.95
CA MET A 17 -9.74 9.97 -1.17
C MET A 17 -9.70 8.77 -0.23
N ASN A 18 -10.26 8.95 0.97
CA ASN A 18 -10.54 7.84 1.86
C ASN A 18 -11.72 7.00 1.34
N PRO A 19 -11.93 5.77 1.83
CA PRO A 19 -12.98 4.88 1.33
C PRO A 19 -14.40 5.46 1.39
N GLU A 20 -14.71 6.26 2.40
CA GLU A 20 -16.01 6.93 2.54
C GLU A 20 -16.18 8.02 1.47
N GLY A 21 -15.16 8.85 1.28
CA GLY A 21 -15.13 9.86 0.23
C GLY A 21 -15.24 9.27 -1.19
N VAL A 22 -14.64 8.11 -1.44
CA VAL A 22 -14.79 7.39 -2.71
C VAL A 22 -16.25 6.97 -2.93
N LYS A 23 -16.92 6.42 -1.91
CA LYS A 23 -18.33 6.02 -2.00
C LYS A 23 -19.24 7.21 -2.31
N ASP A 24 -19.07 8.33 -1.59
CA ASP A 24 -19.86 9.53 -1.80
C ASP A 24 -19.62 10.12 -3.20
N PHE A 25 -18.37 10.12 -3.64
CA PHE A 25 -18.00 10.59 -4.97
C PHE A 25 -18.61 9.72 -6.08
N LEU A 26 -18.54 8.39 -5.96
CA LEU A 26 -19.17 7.47 -6.91
C LEU A 26 -20.70 7.61 -6.93
N ALA A 27 -21.35 7.78 -5.77
CA ALA A 27 -22.78 8.04 -5.70
C ALA A 27 -23.16 9.35 -6.43
N LEU A 28 -22.35 10.39 -6.32
CA LEU A 28 -22.51 11.63 -7.07
C LEU A 28 -22.38 11.38 -8.58
N LEU A 29 -21.35 10.65 -9.03
CA LEU A 29 -21.16 10.35 -10.46
C LEU A 29 -22.33 9.54 -11.03
N HIS A 30 -22.84 8.54 -10.31
CA HIS A 30 -24.05 7.81 -10.70
C HIS A 30 -25.26 8.74 -10.83
N SER A 31 -25.47 9.64 -9.87
CA SER A 31 -26.57 10.61 -9.93
C SER A 31 -26.46 11.53 -11.16
N LEU A 32 -25.25 12.02 -11.49
CA LEU A 32 -25.03 12.84 -12.68
C LEU A 32 -25.25 12.07 -13.99
N ASN A 33 -24.84 10.81 -14.03
CA ASN A 33 -25.06 9.97 -15.21
C ASN A 33 -26.55 9.63 -15.41
N GLU A 34 -27.26 9.22 -14.34
CA GLU A 34 -28.66 8.79 -14.43
C GLU A 34 -29.64 9.95 -14.59
N LYS A 35 -29.48 11.05 -13.83
CA LYS A 35 -30.41 12.16 -13.80
C LYS A 35 -30.13 13.21 -14.88
N ASP A 36 -28.82 13.53 -15.06
CA ASP A 36 -28.41 14.60 -15.98
C ASP A 36 -27.94 14.05 -17.33
N HIS A 37 -27.99 12.71 -17.52
CA HIS A 37 -27.52 12.00 -18.72
C HIS A 37 -26.12 12.39 -19.14
N MET A 38 -25.26 12.69 -18.14
CA MET A 38 -23.88 13.09 -18.36
C MET A 38 -23.02 11.88 -18.71
N THR A 39 -22.26 11.97 -19.78
CA THR A 39 -21.25 10.96 -20.09
C THR A 39 -20.03 11.19 -19.20
N ILE A 40 -19.54 10.13 -18.55
CA ILE A 40 -18.38 10.21 -17.64
C ILE A 40 -17.27 9.34 -18.20
N LEU A 41 -16.10 9.95 -18.44
CA LEU A 41 -14.86 9.27 -18.75
C LEU A 41 -13.89 9.47 -17.58
N MET A 42 -13.50 8.38 -16.93
CA MET A 42 -12.60 8.42 -15.78
C MET A 42 -11.33 7.61 -16.11
N VAL A 43 -10.18 8.21 -15.89
CA VAL A 43 -8.87 7.55 -15.94
C VAL A 43 -8.47 7.19 -14.52
N GLU A 44 -8.17 5.93 -14.26
CA GLU A 44 -7.82 5.42 -12.93
C GLU A 44 -6.94 4.18 -12.99
N HIS A 45 -6.07 4.07 -11.98
CA HIS A 45 -5.25 2.88 -11.75
C HIS A 45 -5.91 1.92 -10.74
N ARG A 46 -6.78 2.43 -9.87
CA ARG A 46 -7.49 1.66 -8.82
C ARG A 46 -8.71 0.92 -9.36
N VAL A 47 -8.54 0.22 -10.48
CA VAL A 47 -9.63 -0.50 -11.16
C VAL A 47 -10.24 -1.57 -10.28
N ASN A 48 -9.45 -2.18 -9.39
CA ASN A 48 -9.90 -3.16 -8.40
C ASN A 48 -11.05 -2.67 -7.51
N GLU A 49 -11.10 -1.36 -7.20
CA GLU A 49 -12.14 -0.78 -6.35
C GLU A 49 -13.32 -0.25 -7.16
N LEU A 50 -13.08 0.10 -8.42
CA LEU A 50 -14.03 0.86 -9.26
C LEU A 50 -14.72 0.01 -10.32
N ALA A 51 -14.17 -1.16 -10.68
CA ALA A 51 -14.68 -2.00 -11.76
C ALA A 51 -16.18 -2.30 -11.68
N ALA A 52 -16.70 -2.53 -10.48
CA ALA A 52 -18.13 -2.81 -10.26
C ALA A 52 -19.06 -1.60 -10.54
N HIS A 53 -18.49 -0.38 -10.61
CA HIS A 53 -19.26 0.86 -10.79
C HIS A 53 -19.32 1.34 -12.24
N PHE A 54 -18.47 0.80 -13.13
CA PHE A 54 -18.37 1.22 -14.52
C PHE A 54 -18.62 0.04 -15.46
N PRO A 55 -19.68 0.11 -16.31
CA PRO A 55 -20.07 -1.01 -17.18
C PRO A 55 -19.10 -1.24 -18.35
N ARG A 56 -18.31 -0.22 -18.74
CA ARG A 56 -17.36 -0.26 -19.85
C ARG A 56 -15.95 0.07 -19.36
N LEU A 57 -15.01 -0.74 -19.77
CA LEU A 57 -13.57 -0.59 -19.50
C LEU A 57 -12.84 -0.40 -20.83
N CYS A 58 -11.96 0.61 -20.86
CA CYS A 58 -11.01 0.83 -21.93
C CYS A 58 -9.59 0.69 -21.35
N ILE A 59 -8.77 -0.17 -21.94
CA ILE A 59 -7.38 -0.39 -21.50
C ILE A 59 -6.44 0.13 -22.59
N MET A 60 -5.50 0.98 -22.18
CA MET A 60 -4.46 1.51 -23.08
C MET A 60 -3.08 0.98 -22.66
N ASP A 61 -2.29 0.54 -23.65
CA ASP A 61 -0.89 0.20 -23.49
C ASP A 61 -0.08 0.84 -24.61
N ARG A 62 1.01 1.52 -24.26
CA ARG A 62 1.95 2.16 -25.21
C ARG A 62 1.27 2.97 -26.30
N GLY A 63 0.24 3.77 -25.91
CA GLY A 63 -0.50 4.62 -26.83
C GLY A 63 -1.52 3.89 -27.71
N LYS A 64 -1.78 2.59 -27.48
CA LYS A 64 -2.77 1.80 -28.20
C LYS A 64 -3.89 1.37 -27.27
N LEU A 65 -5.11 1.36 -27.78
CA LEU A 65 -6.26 0.77 -27.10
C LEU A 65 -6.18 -0.76 -27.30
N VAL A 66 -5.95 -1.49 -26.20
CA VAL A 66 -5.78 -2.96 -26.21
C VAL A 66 -7.07 -3.69 -25.81
N TYR A 67 -7.97 -3.01 -25.12
CA TYR A 67 -9.31 -3.49 -24.80
C TYR A 67 -10.30 -2.33 -24.81
N ASP A 68 -11.51 -2.61 -25.29
CA ASP A 68 -12.66 -1.71 -25.24
C ASP A 68 -13.94 -2.56 -25.21
N GLY A 69 -14.56 -2.65 -24.05
CA GLY A 69 -15.74 -3.51 -23.90
C GLY A 69 -16.32 -3.51 -22.49
N PRO A 70 -17.29 -4.43 -22.24
CA PRO A 70 -17.86 -4.60 -20.91
C PRO A 70 -16.80 -4.98 -19.88
N THR A 71 -16.79 -4.29 -18.72
CA THR A 71 -15.78 -4.47 -17.66
C THR A 71 -15.65 -5.95 -17.23
N GLU A 72 -16.76 -6.65 -17.01
CA GLU A 72 -16.74 -8.05 -16.59
C GLU A 72 -16.16 -9.03 -17.63
N LYS A 73 -16.22 -8.68 -18.93
CA LYS A 73 -15.60 -9.50 -19.97
C LYS A 73 -14.09 -9.35 -20.02
N ALA A 74 -13.57 -8.19 -19.63
CA ALA A 74 -12.11 -7.94 -19.62
C ALA A 74 -11.36 -9.00 -18.81
N TRP A 75 -11.89 -9.40 -17.66
CA TRP A 75 -11.25 -10.38 -16.77
C TRP A 75 -11.08 -11.77 -17.38
N ASN A 76 -11.90 -12.10 -18.37
CA ASN A 76 -11.87 -13.41 -19.04
C ASN A 76 -11.21 -13.35 -20.44
N GLU A 77 -11.31 -12.22 -21.13
CA GLU A 77 -10.80 -12.06 -22.49
C GLU A 77 -9.33 -11.62 -22.54
N MET A 78 -8.90 -10.79 -21.55
CA MET A 78 -7.53 -10.22 -21.53
C MET A 78 -6.48 -11.14 -20.88
N GLY A 79 -6.90 -12.22 -20.21
CA GLY A 79 -5.98 -13.04 -19.45
C GLY A 79 -5.35 -12.27 -18.28
N ASP A 80 -4.02 -12.09 -18.27
CA ASP A 80 -3.30 -11.35 -17.25
C ASP A 80 -3.40 -9.83 -17.51
N THR A 81 -4.29 -9.13 -16.80
CA THR A 81 -4.44 -7.68 -16.90
C THR A 81 -3.38 -6.92 -16.10
N GLU A 82 -2.68 -7.56 -15.16
CA GLU A 82 -1.56 -6.96 -14.44
C GLU A 82 -0.37 -6.66 -15.38
N ALA A 83 -0.22 -7.41 -16.46
CA ALA A 83 0.76 -7.14 -17.52
C ALA A 83 0.57 -5.76 -18.16
N TYR A 84 -0.64 -5.21 -18.12
CA TYR A 84 -0.98 -3.86 -18.61
C TYR A 84 -0.98 -2.80 -17.49
N GLY A 85 -0.43 -3.12 -16.32
CA GLY A 85 -0.37 -2.20 -15.17
C GLY A 85 -1.68 -2.06 -14.39
N ILE A 86 -2.69 -2.90 -14.66
CA ILE A 86 -4.01 -2.84 -14.04
C ILE A 86 -4.04 -3.70 -12.79
N ARG A 87 -4.39 -3.10 -11.65
CA ARG A 87 -4.65 -3.84 -10.41
C ARG A 87 -5.98 -4.59 -10.52
N GLU A 88 -5.90 -5.90 -10.61
CA GLU A 88 -7.09 -6.75 -10.68
C GLU A 88 -7.89 -6.71 -9.36
N PRO A 89 -9.25 -6.78 -9.47
CA PRO A 89 -10.08 -7.02 -8.28
C PRO A 89 -9.67 -8.32 -7.56
N GLN A 90 -9.70 -8.30 -6.23
CA GLN A 90 -9.32 -9.49 -5.44
C GLN A 90 -10.16 -10.73 -5.78
N MET A 91 -11.42 -10.55 -6.17
CA MET A 91 -12.28 -11.65 -6.62
C MET A 91 -11.75 -12.30 -7.89
N VAL A 92 -11.26 -11.49 -8.84
CA VAL A 92 -10.63 -11.99 -10.09
C VAL A 92 -9.34 -12.74 -9.77
N LYS A 93 -8.49 -12.20 -8.89
CA LYS A 93 -7.27 -12.87 -8.44
C LYS A 93 -7.57 -14.20 -7.75
N LEU A 94 -8.56 -14.22 -6.86
CA LEU A 94 -8.99 -15.46 -6.18
C LEU A 94 -9.48 -16.50 -7.20
N ALA A 95 -10.33 -16.10 -8.16
CA ALA A 95 -10.83 -16.99 -9.20
C ALA A 95 -9.69 -17.60 -10.02
N ARG A 96 -8.67 -16.82 -10.37
CA ARG A 96 -7.48 -17.31 -11.11
C ARG A 96 -6.63 -18.25 -10.27
N ARG A 97 -6.40 -17.92 -9.00
CA ARG A 97 -5.65 -18.79 -8.07
C ARG A 97 -6.32 -20.14 -7.84
N LEU A 98 -7.66 -20.16 -7.87
CA LEU A 98 -8.48 -21.37 -7.78
C LEU A 98 -8.72 -22.05 -9.13
N HIS A 99 -8.12 -21.57 -10.21
CA HIS A 99 -8.28 -22.08 -11.59
C HIS A 99 -9.76 -22.19 -12.02
N LEU A 100 -10.59 -21.24 -11.59
CA LEU A 100 -12.00 -21.23 -11.97
C LEU A 100 -12.17 -20.95 -13.47
N PRO A 101 -13.16 -21.56 -14.12
CA PRO A 101 -13.40 -21.40 -15.56
C PRO A 101 -13.85 -19.97 -15.92
N LYS A 102 -14.34 -19.21 -14.95
CA LYS A 102 -14.80 -17.84 -15.14
C LYS A 102 -14.39 -16.96 -13.97
N ALA A 103 -13.76 -15.83 -14.26
CA ALA A 103 -13.44 -14.79 -13.30
C ALA A 103 -14.50 -13.67 -13.33
N SER A 104 -14.83 -13.12 -12.17
CA SER A 104 -15.74 -11.98 -12.00
C SER A 104 -15.26 -11.06 -10.90
N SER A 105 -15.54 -9.76 -11.01
CA SER A 105 -15.30 -8.81 -9.93
C SER A 105 -16.39 -8.88 -8.84
N ASP A 106 -17.52 -9.50 -9.13
CA ASP A 106 -18.61 -9.71 -8.19
C ASP A 106 -18.35 -10.89 -7.25
N ARG A 107 -18.44 -10.62 -5.93
CA ARG A 107 -18.19 -11.62 -4.88
C ARG A 107 -19.14 -12.82 -4.99
N LYS A 108 -20.43 -12.57 -5.15
CA LYS A 108 -21.44 -13.65 -5.20
C LYS A 108 -21.24 -14.55 -6.41
N ALA A 109 -20.94 -13.94 -7.58
CA ALA A 109 -20.64 -14.69 -8.77
C ALA A 109 -19.38 -15.57 -8.58
N THR A 110 -18.33 -15.05 -7.97
CA THR A 110 -17.09 -15.81 -7.68
C THR A 110 -17.35 -16.97 -6.71
N VAL A 111 -18.09 -16.74 -5.62
CA VAL A 111 -18.45 -17.79 -4.65
C VAL A 111 -19.30 -18.89 -5.32
N MET A 112 -20.26 -18.51 -6.19
CA MET A 112 -21.04 -19.47 -6.96
C MET A 112 -20.18 -20.33 -7.89
N GLU A 113 -19.18 -19.75 -8.54
CA GLU A 113 -18.25 -20.51 -9.39
C GLU A 113 -17.35 -21.45 -8.56
N ILE A 114 -16.90 -21.04 -7.37
CA ILE A 114 -16.18 -21.91 -6.42
C ILE A 114 -17.05 -23.12 -6.05
N GLN A 115 -18.33 -22.91 -5.70
CA GLN A 115 -19.26 -23.99 -5.35
C GLN A 115 -19.53 -24.91 -6.53
N LYS A 116 -19.71 -24.39 -7.74
CA LYS A 116 -19.89 -25.20 -8.96
C LYS A 116 -18.65 -26.03 -9.31
N ALA A 117 -17.48 -25.50 -9.05
CA ALA A 117 -16.23 -26.22 -9.26
C ALA A 117 -15.98 -27.34 -8.24
N GLY A 118 -16.85 -27.42 -7.20
CA GLY A 118 -16.74 -28.46 -6.16
C GLY A 118 -15.51 -28.33 -5.27
N ILE A 119 -14.92 -27.12 -5.19
CA ILE A 119 -13.76 -26.86 -4.33
C ILE A 119 -14.18 -26.95 -2.88
N SER A 120 -13.49 -27.78 -2.11
CA SER A 120 -13.75 -27.98 -0.69
C SER A 120 -12.73 -27.21 0.16
N PHE A 121 -13.19 -26.71 1.30
CA PHE A 121 -12.38 -25.93 2.24
C PHE A 121 -12.41 -26.58 3.63
N GLN A 122 -11.27 -26.61 4.29
CA GLN A 122 -11.21 -26.95 5.72
C GLN A 122 -11.61 -25.72 6.55
N PRO A 123 -12.49 -25.87 7.57
CA PRO A 123 -13.01 -24.73 8.32
C PRO A 123 -11.95 -23.96 9.11
N HIS A 124 -10.91 -24.64 9.56
CA HIS A 124 -9.90 -24.12 10.47
C HIS A 124 -8.48 -24.33 9.94
N VAL A 125 -7.68 -23.28 9.95
CA VAL A 125 -6.24 -23.30 9.65
C VAL A 125 -5.54 -22.39 10.66
N GLU A 126 -4.52 -22.89 11.35
CA GLU A 126 -3.74 -22.02 12.25
C GLU A 126 -3.12 -20.85 11.47
N PRO A 127 -3.43 -19.60 11.87
CA PRO A 127 -2.79 -18.43 11.22
C PRO A 127 -1.27 -18.45 11.45
N PRO A 128 -0.49 -17.87 10.55
CA PRO A 128 0.96 -17.81 10.71
C PRO A 128 1.32 -17.13 12.03
N ARG A 129 2.15 -17.79 12.84
CA ARG A 129 2.60 -17.25 14.13
C ARG A 129 3.61 -16.15 13.87
N LEU A 130 3.34 -14.97 14.40
CA LEU A 130 4.30 -13.86 14.37
C LEU A 130 5.47 -14.16 15.33
N ASN A 131 6.67 -14.13 14.81
CA ASN A 131 7.87 -14.17 15.64
C ASN A 131 8.20 -12.74 16.12
N LEU A 132 7.58 -12.31 17.20
CA LEU A 132 7.81 -10.99 17.82
C LEU A 132 9.04 -10.96 18.75
N SER A 133 9.88 -11.98 18.73
CA SER A 133 11.15 -11.97 19.46
C SER A 133 12.19 -11.08 18.75
N GLY A 134 12.93 -10.26 19.48
CA GLY A 134 13.99 -9.43 18.91
C GLY A 134 14.24 -8.13 19.66
N GLU A 135 15.36 -7.50 19.36
CA GLU A 135 15.78 -6.21 19.88
C GLU A 135 14.83 -5.10 19.42
N VAL A 136 14.50 -4.15 20.31
CA VAL A 136 13.73 -2.96 19.96
C VAL A 136 14.69 -1.91 19.37
N ILE A 137 14.45 -1.53 18.13
CA ILE A 137 15.24 -0.51 17.43
C ILE A 137 14.62 0.88 17.52
N LEU A 138 13.27 0.96 17.45
CA LEU A 138 12.53 2.21 17.51
C LEU A 138 11.46 2.11 18.59
N GLU A 139 11.40 3.13 19.47
CA GLU A 139 10.46 3.16 20.59
C GLU A 139 9.88 4.55 20.76
N GLY A 140 8.56 4.63 20.86
CA GLY A 140 7.81 5.82 21.29
C GLY A 140 7.33 5.63 22.72
N LYS A 141 7.57 6.64 23.58
CA LYS A 141 7.13 6.65 24.98
C LYS A 141 6.32 7.88 25.26
N ASP A 142 5.00 7.70 25.41
CA ASP A 142 4.04 8.73 25.78
C ASP A 142 4.25 10.04 24.98
N ILE A 143 4.30 9.91 23.65
CA ILE A 143 4.60 11.00 22.73
C ILE A 143 3.40 11.92 22.64
N HIS A 144 3.60 13.19 22.97
CA HIS A 144 2.66 14.29 22.77
C HIS A 144 3.26 15.31 21.81
N TYR A 145 2.44 15.88 20.95
CA TYR A 145 2.88 16.93 20.05
C TYR A 145 1.77 17.92 19.70
N THR A 146 2.11 19.19 19.83
CA THR A 146 1.27 20.33 19.42
C THR A 146 2.09 21.22 18.50
N TYR A 147 1.55 21.58 17.33
CA TYR A 147 2.19 22.59 16.47
C TYR A 147 2.18 23.97 17.14
N PRO A 148 3.19 24.82 16.90
CA PRO A 148 3.33 26.10 17.59
C PRO A 148 2.07 27.00 17.56
N ASP A 149 1.34 26.98 16.44
CA ASP A 149 0.16 27.82 16.22
C ASP A 149 -1.17 27.05 16.36
N ALA A 150 -1.13 25.80 16.82
CA ALA A 150 -2.33 24.97 16.97
C ALA A 150 -2.92 25.08 18.38
N ALA A 151 -4.26 25.20 18.43
CA ALA A 151 -4.99 25.20 19.71
C ALA A 151 -5.13 23.79 20.29
N GLU A 152 -5.04 22.75 19.46
CA GLU A 152 -5.23 21.36 19.88
C GLU A 152 -3.97 20.52 19.64
N GLU A 153 -3.82 19.55 20.52
CA GLU A 153 -2.75 18.56 20.45
C GLU A 153 -2.97 17.60 19.28
N THR A 154 -1.94 17.45 18.42
CA THR A 154 -1.98 16.57 17.23
C THR A 154 -1.73 15.12 17.62
N LEU A 155 -0.78 14.86 18.53
CA LEU A 155 -0.50 13.51 19.06
C LEU A 155 -0.71 13.52 20.57
N LYS A 156 -1.43 12.52 21.08
CA LYS A 156 -2.04 12.51 22.41
C LYS A 156 -1.64 11.24 23.19
N GLY A 157 -0.36 11.15 23.59
CA GLY A 157 0.15 10.03 24.39
C GLY A 157 0.37 8.76 23.59
N ILE A 158 1.16 8.84 22.52
CA ILE A 158 1.49 7.70 21.63
C ILE A 158 2.62 6.89 22.24
N SER A 159 2.38 5.58 22.42
CA SER A 159 3.41 4.61 22.83
C SER A 159 3.41 3.41 21.90
N PHE A 160 4.59 2.99 21.45
CA PHE A 160 4.76 1.85 20.54
C PHE A 160 6.21 1.35 20.52
N THR A 161 6.43 0.16 19.96
CA THR A 161 7.76 -0.42 19.76
C THR A 161 7.87 -1.07 18.39
N VAL A 162 9.06 -0.99 17.77
CA VAL A 162 9.39 -1.65 16.51
C VAL A 162 10.61 -2.53 16.72
N LYS A 163 10.52 -3.77 16.28
CA LYS A 163 11.60 -4.76 16.38
C LYS A 163 12.55 -4.62 15.20
N LYS A 164 13.84 -4.89 15.48
CA LYS A 164 14.88 -4.89 14.45
C LYS A 164 14.58 -5.94 13.38
N GLY A 165 14.74 -5.55 12.11
CA GLY A 165 14.51 -6.40 10.95
C GLY A 165 13.03 -6.68 10.63
N SER A 166 12.07 -6.09 11.39
CA SER A 166 10.65 -6.27 11.14
C SER A 166 10.08 -5.20 10.20
N ILE A 167 8.97 -5.54 9.53
CA ILE A 167 8.12 -4.58 8.83
C ILE A 167 6.93 -4.27 9.74
N THR A 168 6.82 -3.01 10.17
CA THR A 168 5.71 -2.52 10.98
C THR A 168 4.91 -1.50 10.19
N ALA A 169 3.59 -1.66 10.12
CA ALA A 169 2.72 -0.72 9.42
C ALA A 169 2.01 0.23 10.40
N LEU A 170 1.88 1.49 9.99
CA LEU A 170 1.02 2.50 10.62
C LEU A 170 -0.14 2.81 9.68
N MET A 171 -1.35 2.60 10.14
CA MET A 171 -2.57 2.87 9.39
C MET A 171 -3.45 3.89 10.11
N GLY A 172 -4.33 4.55 9.36
CA GLY A 172 -5.26 5.53 9.93
C GLY A 172 -5.72 6.55 8.89
N PHE A 173 -6.79 7.28 9.20
CA PHE A 173 -7.34 8.31 8.31
C PHE A 173 -6.40 9.48 8.04
N ASN A 174 -6.72 10.21 6.96
CA ASN A 174 -6.12 11.53 6.74
C ASN A 174 -6.45 12.45 7.91
N GLY A 175 -5.43 13.18 8.39
CA GLY A 175 -5.57 14.03 9.59
C GLY A 175 -5.45 13.29 10.93
N ALA A 176 -5.23 11.97 10.96
CA ALA A 176 -5.02 11.24 12.22
C ALA A 176 -3.71 11.57 12.95
N GLY A 177 -2.78 12.28 12.30
CA GLY A 177 -1.46 12.63 12.85
C GLY A 177 -0.31 11.75 12.32
N LYS A 178 -0.53 10.94 11.27
CA LYS A 178 0.47 10.00 10.72
C LYS A 178 1.76 10.72 10.31
N SER A 179 1.70 11.70 9.40
CA SER A 179 2.90 12.42 8.92
C SER A 179 3.60 13.19 10.04
N THR A 180 2.86 13.69 11.04
CA THR A 180 3.45 14.30 12.23
C THR A 180 4.25 13.28 13.03
N LEU A 181 3.68 12.09 13.26
CA LEU A 181 4.38 11.00 13.93
C LEU A 181 5.64 10.61 13.15
N LEU A 182 5.55 10.40 11.82
CA LEU A 182 6.71 10.04 11.00
C LEU A 182 7.84 11.09 11.09
N ASN A 183 7.51 12.39 11.08
CA ASN A 183 8.52 13.44 11.25
C ASN A 183 9.21 13.39 12.63
N LEU A 184 8.48 13.03 13.68
CA LEU A 184 9.07 12.80 15.01
C LEU A 184 9.97 11.57 15.02
N LEU A 185 9.54 10.47 14.37
CA LEU A 185 10.33 9.24 14.26
C LEU A 185 11.62 9.45 13.46
N ALA A 186 11.54 10.26 12.40
CA ALA A 186 12.71 10.65 11.61
C ALA A 186 13.62 11.67 12.34
N GLY A 187 13.24 12.11 13.54
CA GLY A 187 13.97 13.12 14.32
C GLY A 187 13.91 14.53 13.71
N LEU A 188 13.02 14.78 12.75
CA LEU A 188 12.84 16.11 12.11
C LEU A 188 12.06 17.08 12.98
N LEU A 189 11.22 16.54 13.87
CA LEU A 189 10.51 17.26 14.92
C LEU A 189 10.90 16.69 16.29
N SER A 190 10.77 17.49 17.33
CA SER A 190 10.92 17.03 18.72
C SER A 190 9.54 17.00 19.40
N PRO A 191 9.21 15.96 20.17
CA PRO A 191 7.92 15.88 20.84
C PRO A 191 7.75 17.01 21.88
N SER A 192 6.51 17.46 22.08
CA SER A 192 6.18 18.45 23.13
C SER A 192 6.39 17.85 24.53
N SER A 193 6.09 16.57 24.70
CA SER A 193 6.45 15.74 25.85
C SER A 193 6.57 14.27 25.43
N GLY A 194 7.12 13.44 26.30
CA GLY A 194 7.45 12.06 25.98
C GLY A 194 8.81 11.92 25.27
N LYS A 195 9.04 10.80 24.59
CA LYS A 195 10.33 10.52 23.93
C LYS A 195 10.14 9.63 22.72
N VAL A 196 10.96 9.89 21.67
CA VAL A 196 11.21 8.96 20.57
C VAL A 196 12.66 8.51 20.67
N LEU A 197 12.86 7.20 20.71
CA LEU A 197 14.18 6.59 20.87
C LEU A 197 14.48 5.67 19.67
N ILE A 198 15.68 5.83 19.09
CA ILE A 198 16.28 4.94 18.09
C ILE A 198 17.54 4.35 18.74
N HIS A 199 17.69 3.02 18.73
CA HIS A 199 18.77 2.34 19.46
C HIS A 199 18.88 2.79 20.93
N GLY A 200 17.75 3.08 21.58
CA GLY A 200 17.71 3.56 22.97
C GLY A 200 18.15 5.01 23.19
N LYS A 201 18.50 5.76 22.13
CA LYS A 201 18.90 7.18 22.18
C LYS A 201 17.85 8.08 21.52
N PRO A 202 17.80 9.38 21.87
CA PRO A 202 16.87 10.32 21.25
C PRO A 202 17.01 10.36 19.73
N ALA A 203 15.87 10.29 19.01
CA ALA A 203 15.83 10.20 17.55
C ALA A 203 16.57 11.35 16.86
N GLU A 204 16.53 12.56 17.41
CA GLU A 204 17.23 13.74 16.87
C GLU A 204 18.76 13.54 16.77
N LYS A 205 19.33 12.65 17.60
CA LYS A 205 20.76 12.33 17.61
C LYS A 205 21.12 11.14 16.72
N GLU A 206 20.14 10.34 16.34
CA GLU A 206 20.30 9.09 15.58
C GLU A 206 19.75 9.18 14.15
N ARG A 207 19.55 10.40 13.61
CA ARG A 207 19.02 10.64 12.26
C ARG A 207 19.82 9.94 11.15
N HIS A 208 21.11 9.71 11.37
CA HIS A 208 21.97 9.06 10.40
C HIS A 208 21.63 7.57 10.21
N HIS A 209 20.91 6.95 11.16
CA HIS A 209 20.38 5.60 11.03
C HIS A 209 19.04 5.53 10.29
N VAL A 210 18.43 6.69 9.97
CA VAL A 210 17.10 6.75 9.39
C VAL A 210 17.15 7.08 7.91
N GLY A 211 16.63 6.19 7.09
CA GLY A 211 16.19 6.48 5.73
C GLY A 211 14.72 6.90 5.74
N PHE A 212 14.42 8.18 5.49
CA PHE A 212 13.05 8.67 5.49
C PHE A 212 12.59 8.99 4.08
N MET A 213 11.55 8.31 3.60
CA MET A 213 10.88 8.60 2.34
C MET A 213 9.55 9.30 2.60
N ARG A 214 9.40 10.49 2.01
CA ARG A 214 8.17 11.28 2.09
C ARG A 214 7.17 10.85 1.03
N GLN A 215 5.89 11.18 1.23
CA GLN A 215 4.81 10.91 0.29
C GLN A 215 5.09 11.46 -1.13
N GLU A 216 5.68 12.65 -1.22
CA GLU A 216 6.14 13.24 -2.47
C GLU A 216 7.61 12.90 -2.70
N ALA A 217 7.87 11.66 -3.16
CA ALA A 217 9.23 11.16 -3.39
C ALA A 217 10.03 12.01 -4.38
N ASP A 218 9.37 12.63 -5.36
CA ASP A 218 10.01 13.48 -6.38
C ASP A 218 10.77 14.67 -5.77
N LEU A 219 10.32 15.20 -4.63
CA LEU A 219 11.00 16.28 -3.91
C LEU A 219 12.33 15.86 -3.26
N MET A 220 12.63 14.58 -3.27
CA MET A 220 13.87 14.02 -2.72
C MET A 220 14.97 13.86 -3.79
N LEU A 221 14.63 14.00 -5.08
CA LEU A 221 15.56 13.85 -6.19
C LEU A 221 16.25 15.20 -6.45
N LEU A 222 17.57 15.26 -6.23
CA LEU A 222 18.33 16.50 -6.16
C LEU A 222 19.48 16.57 -7.17
N THR A 223 19.80 15.45 -7.85
CA THR A 223 20.98 15.33 -8.70
C THR A 223 20.65 15.29 -10.20
N ASP A 224 21.68 15.38 -11.05
CA ASP A 224 21.54 15.41 -12.50
C ASP A 224 21.49 14.01 -13.14
N SER A 225 21.81 12.94 -12.37
CA SER A 225 21.75 11.57 -12.86
C SER A 225 21.33 10.58 -11.77
N VAL A 226 20.77 9.44 -12.20
CA VAL A 226 20.42 8.32 -11.28
C VAL A 226 21.65 7.85 -10.52
N GLU A 227 22.80 7.73 -11.18
CA GLU A 227 24.06 7.34 -10.54
C GLU A 227 24.46 8.29 -9.42
N GLU A 228 24.43 9.59 -9.69
CA GLU A 228 24.74 10.60 -8.68
C GLU A 228 23.76 10.55 -7.51
N GLU A 229 22.46 10.33 -7.76
CA GLU A 229 21.48 10.22 -6.70
C GLU A 229 21.74 9.03 -5.77
N LEU A 230 22.12 7.89 -6.34
CA LEU A 230 22.44 6.69 -5.56
C LEU A 230 23.77 6.81 -4.77
N THR A 231 24.73 7.55 -5.32
CA THR A 231 26.07 7.69 -4.69
C THR A 231 26.21 8.95 -3.82
N TRP A 232 25.27 9.90 -3.89
CA TRP A 232 25.33 11.20 -3.21
C TRP A 232 25.73 11.14 -1.74
N ASN A 233 25.14 10.23 -1.01
CA ASN A 233 25.36 10.04 0.43
C ASN A 233 26.23 8.81 0.75
N ASN A 234 26.83 8.16 -0.25
CA ASN A 234 27.71 7.01 -0.08
C ASN A 234 28.90 7.09 -1.05
N LYS A 235 29.81 8.00 -0.77
CA LYS A 235 31.00 8.24 -1.60
C LYS A 235 31.99 7.08 -1.67
N ASP A 236 31.88 6.14 -0.72
CA ASP A 236 32.70 4.94 -0.65
C ASP A 236 32.07 3.75 -1.39
N MET A 237 30.92 3.94 -2.06
CA MET A 237 30.28 2.92 -2.88
C MET A 237 31.19 2.57 -4.07
N THR A 238 31.51 1.29 -4.19
CA THR A 238 32.28 0.81 -5.33
C THR A 238 31.41 0.71 -6.58
N GLU A 239 32.05 0.74 -7.76
CA GLU A 239 31.37 0.59 -9.04
C GLU A 239 30.57 -0.74 -9.09
N GLU A 240 31.11 -1.82 -8.55
CA GLU A 240 30.42 -3.12 -8.48
C GLU A 240 29.19 -3.09 -7.57
N GLU A 241 29.23 -2.37 -6.44
CA GLU A 241 28.09 -2.20 -5.55
C GLU A 241 26.98 -1.37 -6.23
N LEU A 242 27.37 -0.31 -6.94
CA LEU A 242 26.44 0.54 -7.70
C LEU A 242 25.76 -0.25 -8.81
N ASP A 243 26.53 -1.00 -9.60
CA ASP A 243 25.97 -1.84 -10.67
C ASP A 243 24.99 -2.88 -10.14
N LYS A 244 25.34 -3.55 -9.04
CA LYS A 244 24.43 -4.50 -8.36
C LYS A 244 23.14 -3.82 -7.93
N LEU A 245 23.21 -2.63 -7.33
CA LEU A 245 22.05 -1.89 -6.87
C LEU A 245 21.17 -1.45 -8.06
N LEU A 246 21.78 -0.90 -9.12
CA LEU A 246 21.08 -0.50 -10.35
C LEU A 246 20.34 -1.68 -10.99
N HIS A 247 20.97 -2.84 -11.10
CA HIS A 247 20.34 -4.06 -11.62
C HIS A 247 19.18 -4.52 -10.75
N LYS A 248 19.37 -4.53 -9.43
CA LYS A 248 18.40 -4.95 -8.43
C LYS A 248 17.12 -4.09 -8.45
N LEU A 249 17.28 -2.80 -8.74
CA LEU A 249 16.19 -1.83 -8.86
C LEU A 249 15.66 -1.68 -10.28
N HIS A 250 16.15 -2.45 -11.25
CA HIS A 250 15.81 -2.32 -12.67
C HIS A 250 16.08 -0.91 -13.24
N LEU A 251 17.15 -0.26 -12.78
CA LEU A 251 17.55 1.09 -13.17
C LEU A 251 18.81 1.13 -14.04
N ALA A 252 19.44 -0.01 -14.35
CA ALA A 252 20.72 -0.04 -15.07
C ALA A 252 20.70 0.70 -16.41
N HIS A 253 19.59 0.65 -17.15
CA HIS A 253 19.45 1.37 -18.42
C HIS A 253 19.27 2.89 -18.28
N TYR A 254 18.94 3.35 -17.07
CA TYR A 254 18.67 4.76 -16.75
C TYR A 254 19.78 5.41 -15.94
N ARG A 255 20.94 4.73 -15.83
CA ARG A 255 22.06 5.13 -14.96
C ARG A 255 22.45 6.60 -15.09
N HIS A 256 22.51 7.10 -16.34
CA HIS A 256 22.93 8.46 -16.65
C HIS A 256 21.77 9.41 -16.96
N ASP A 257 20.53 8.94 -16.82
CA ASP A 257 19.35 9.74 -17.09
C ASP A 257 19.07 10.71 -15.94
N PHE A 258 18.45 11.84 -16.27
CA PHE A 258 17.98 12.81 -15.28
C PHE A 258 16.80 12.20 -14.49
N PRO A 259 16.88 12.07 -13.15
CA PRO A 259 15.88 11.37 -12.38
C PRO A 259 14.45 11.86 -12.57
N LEU A 260 14.22 13.17 -12.66
CA LEU A 260 12.88 13.75 -12.87
C LEU A 260 12.30 13.52 -14.28
N ALA A 261 13.11 13.10 -15.26
CA ALA A 261 12.62 12.71 -16.59
C ALA A 261 12.05 11.27 -16.61
N LEU A 262 12.28 10.49 -15.56
CA LEU A 262 11.82 9.12 -15.43
C LEU A 262 10.32 9.04 -15.12
N SER A 263 9.70 7.87 -15.35
CA SER A 263 8.32 7.61 -14.91
C SER A 263 8.22 7.67 -13.38
N LYS A 264 7.00 7.89 -12.85
CA LYS A 264 6.75 7.98 -11.40
C LYS A 264 7.27 6.76 -10.64
N GLY A 265 7.01 5.54 -11.15
CA GLY A 265 7.51 4.30 -10.54
C GLY A 265 9.04 4.18 -10.60
N GLN A 266 9.68 4.64 -11.70
CA GLN A 266 11.14 4.67 -11.79
C GLN A 266 11.75 5.69 -10.81
N ARG A 267 11.17 6.89 -10.68
CA ARG A 267 11.60 7.89 -9.69
C ARG A 267 11.54 7.35 -8.27
N LEU A 268 10.44 6.65 -7.93
CA LEU A 268 10.30 6.00 -6.63
C LEU A 268 11.41 4.97 -6.38
N ARG A 269 11.77 4.16 -7.39
CA ARG A 269 12.89 3.21 -7.29
C ARG A 269 14.23 3.90 -7.09
N VAL A 270 14.45 5.06 -7.72
CA VAL A 270 15.67 5.86 -7.50
C VAL A 270 15.72 6.36 -6.05
N VAL A 271 14.63 6.94 -5.53
CA VAL A 271 14.58 7.40 -4.13
C VAL A 271 14.80 6.25 -3.16
N PHE A 272 14.12 5.10 -3.38
CA PHE A 272 14.31 3.93 -2.53
C PHE A 272 15.74 3.39 -2.60
N GLY A 273 16.32 3.37 -3.81
CA GLY A 273 17.72 3.01 -4.04
C GLY A 273 18.69 3.91 -3.28
N ALA A 274 18.48 5.22 -3.28
CA ALA A 274 19.30 6.17 -2.52
C ALA A 274 19.22 5.92 -1.00
N LEU A 275 18.07 5.49 -0.49
CA LEU A 275 17.92 5.08 0.91
C LEU A 275 18.66 3.77 1.21
N LEU A 276 18.59 2.78 0.31
CA LEU A 276 19.29 1.50 0.46
C LEU A 276 20.82 1.65 0.29
N ALA A 277 21.26 2.57 -0.55
CA ALA A 277 22.68 2.84 -0.80
C ALA A 277 23.45 3.22 0.47
N ARG A 278 22.78 3.83 1.44
CA ARG A 278 23.39 4.21 2.72
C ARG A 278 23.46 3.01 3.66
N LYS A 279 24.68 2.53 3.92
CA LYS A 279 24.91 1.36 4.80
C LYS A 279 24.47 1.58 6.25
N ASP A 280 24.47 2.83 6.72
CA ASP A 280 24.08 3.20 8.09
C ASP A 280 22.57 3.28 8.30
N ASN A 281 21.76 3.31 7.23
CA ASN A 281 20.29 3.34 7.31
C ASN A 281 19.77 1.94 7.66
N ASP A 282 19.69 1.59 8.92
CA ASP A 282 19.11 0.33 9.38
C ASP A 282 17.61 0.43 9.73
N LEU A 283 17.08 1.67 9.77
CA LEU A 283 15.66 1.98 9.92
C LEU A 283 15.15 2.79 8.72
N LEU A 284 14.21 2.23 7.97
CA LEU A 284 13.52 2.90 6.87
C LEU A 284 12.13 3.32 7.34
N ILE A 285 11.84 4.61 7.23
CA ILE A 285 10.51 5.19 7.49
C ILE A 285 9.93 5.63 6.17
N LEU A 286 8.78 5.08 5.77
CA LEU A 286 8.18 5.30 4.45
C LEU A 286 6.77 5.85 4.60
N ASP A 287 6.50 7.03 3.99
CA ASP A 287 5.19 7.68 4.02
C ASP A 287 4.47 7.46 2.70
N GLU A 288 3.45 6.59 2.71
CA GLU A 288 2.52 6.30 1.61
C GLU A 288 3.21 5.96 0.27
N PRO A 289 4.15 4.99 0.21
CA PRO A 289 4.92 4.69 -1.00
C PRO A 289 4.06 4.17 -2.16
N THR A 290 2.86 3.68 -1.89
CA THR A 290 1.96 3.08 -2.90
C THR A 290 0.98 4.06 -3.52
N THR A 291 0.90 5.30 -3.02
CA THR A 291 -0.09 6.27 -3.49
C THR A 291 0.15 6.69 -4.94
N GLY A 292 -0.87 6.50 -5.79
CA GLY A 292 -0.83 6.84 -7.21
C GLY A 292 0.17 5.99 -8.01
N GLN A 293 0.41 4.75 -7.59
CA GLN A 293 1.24 3.79 -8.33
C GLN A 293 0.37 2.81 -9.12
N ASP A 294 0.84 2.44 -10.31
CA ASP A 294 0.26 1.36 -11.10
C ASP A 294 0.61 -0.02 -10.51
N GLN A 295 -0.03 -1.08 -11.02
CA GLN A 295 0.19 -2.44 -10.50
C GLN A 295 1.64 -2.90 -10.59
N LYS A 296 2.34 -2.57 -11.67
CA LYS A 296 3.74 -2.94 -11.84
C LYS A 296 4.62 -2.27 -10.79
N SER A 297 4.41 -0.99 -10.56
CA SER A 297 5.13 -0.23 -9.52
C SER A 297 4.80 -0.75 -8.11
N LEU A 298 3.56 -1.18 -7.85
CA LEU A 298 3.19 -1.82 -6.58
C LEU A 298 3.94 -3.14 -6.36
N THR A 299 4.10 -3.96 -7.41
CA THR A 299 4.89 -5.19 -7.33
C THR A 299 6.36 -4.86 -7.05
N ASP A 300 6.94 -3.90 -7.78
CA ASP A 300 8.31 -3.43 -7.55
C ASP A 300 8.50 -2.93 -6.10
N ILE A 301 7.54 -2.19 -5.55
CA ILE A 301 7.57 -1.71 -4.13
C ILE A 301 7.58 -2.89 -3.16
N ARG A 302 6.70 -3.88 -3.35
CA ARG A 302 6.67 -5.08 -2.51
C ARG A 302 8.01 -5.79 -2.48
N ASP A 303 8.58 -6.00 -3.67
CA ASP A 303 9.87 -6.69 -3.82
C ASP A 303 11.00 -5.89 -3.17
N MET A 304 11.02 -4.57 -3.32
CA MET A 304 11.97 -3.70 -2.66
C MET A 304 11.84 -3.73 -1.12
N LEU A 305 10.62 -3.75 -0.59
CA LEU A 305 10.40 -3.82 0.87
C LEU A 305 10.84 -5.17 1.44
N ARG A 306 10.50 -6.28 0.76
CA ARG A 306 10.97 -7.63 1.14
C ARG A 306 12.48 -7.70 1.14
N LEU A 307 13.08 -7.22 0.06
CA LEU A 307 14.51 -7.18 -0.10
C LEU A 307 15.21 -6.41 1.02
N ALA A 308 14.70 -5.22 1.37
CA ALA A 308 15.28 -4.42 2.45
C ALA A 308 15.17 -5.16 3.80
N ALA A 309 14.05 -5.85 4.05
CA ALA A 309 13.87 -6.65 5.27
C ALA A 309 14.79 -7.87 5.30
N GLU A 310 14.97 -8.57 4.18
CA GLU A 310 15.92 -9.70 4.05
C GLU A 310 17.39 -9.27 4.28
N GLU A 311 17.72 -8.02 3.91
CA GLU A 311 19.02 -7.40 4.22
C GLU A 311 19.15 -6.94 5.68
N GLY A 312 18.14 -7.19 6.51
CA GLY A 312 18.14 -6.86 7.94
C GLY A 312 17.74 -5.42 8.24
N ARG A 313 17.22 -4.67 7.26
CA ARG A 313 16.63 -3.33 7.50
C ARG A 313 15.34 -3.45 8.27
N THR A 314 15.10 -2.52 9.16
CA THR A 314 13.80 -2.36 9.83
C THR A 314 12.94 -1.38 9.05
N ILE A 315 11.68 -1.69 8.85
CA ILE A 315 10.78 -0.84 8.04
C ILE A 315 9.60 -0.40 8.90
N PHE A 316 9.40 0.92 8.96
CA PHE A 316 8.19 1.54 9.50
C PHE A 316 7.40 2.16 8.34
N LEU A 317 6.34 1.47 7.93
CA LEU A 317 5.55 1.78 6.74
C LEU A 317 4.25 2.48 7.12
N CYS A 318 4.08 3.74 6.74
CA CYS A 318 2.77 4.39 6.78
C CYS A 318 2.05 4.09 5.45
N THR A 319 0.87 3.49 5.53
CA THR A 319 0.08 3.18 4.34
C THR A 319 -1.40 3.07 4.64
N HIS A 320 -2.22 3.32 3.62
CA HIS A 320 -3.66 2.98 3.61
C HIS A 320 -3.95 1.72 2.76
N ASP A 321 -2.92 1.16 2.11
CA ASP A 321 -3.03 -0.09 1.33
C ASP A 321 -3.05 -1.30 2.29
N MET A 322 -4.27 -1.83 2.51
CA MET A 322 -4.48 -2.96 3.42
C MET A 322 -3.91 -4.27 2.87
N GLU A 323 -3.90 -4.45 1.54
CA GLU A 323 -3.30 -5.64 0.93
C GLU A 323 -1.80 -5.66 1.21
N LEU A 324 -1.11 -4.53 0.98
CA LEU A 324 0.31 -4.41 1.26
C LEU A 324 0.62 -4.63 2.75
N ALA A 325 -0.16 -4.00 3.64
CA ALA A 325 0.01 -4.15 5.08
C ALA A 325 -0.26 -5.59 5.54
N ALA A 326 -1.31 -6.24 5.02
CA ALA A 326 -1.63 -7.63 5.35
C ALA A 326 -0.58 -8.62 4.86
N GLU A 327 0.04 -8.35 3.71
CA GLU A 327 1.02 -9.23 3.08
C GLU A 327 2.42 -9.11 3.70
N LEU A 328 2.83 -7.88 4.09
CA LEU A 328 4.22 -7.62 4.46
C LEU A 328 4.43 -7.31 5.95
N ALA A 329 3.44 -6.69 6.62
CA ALA A 329 3.67 -6.25 7.98
C ALA A 329 3.54 -7.39 8.99
N GLU A 330 4.49 -7.46 9.91
CA GLU A 330 4.41 -8.34 11.07
C GLU A 330 3.53 -7.72 12.16
N LYS A 331 3.51 -6.39 12.27
CA LYS A 331 2.72 -5.65 13.24
C LYS A 331 2.08 -4.43 12.59
N VAL A 332 0.86 -4.13 12.99
CA VAL A 332 0.13 -2.94 12.55
C VAL A 332 -0.26 -2.11 13.78
N TYR A 333 -0.11 -0.81 13.67
CA TYR A 333 -0.64 0.19 14.57
C TYR A 333 -1.75 0.97 13.86
N VAL A 334 -2.89 1.15 14.52
CA VAL A 334 -4.01 1.93 13.99
C VAL A 334 -4.11 3.25 14.73
N LEU A 335 -3.87 4.35 13.99
CA LEU A 335 -3.90 5.72 14.52
C LEU A 335 -5.23 6.40 14.21
N LYS A 336 -5.87 6.98 15.23
CA LYS A 336 -7.08 7.78 15.09
C LYS A 336 -7.04 8.98 16.01
N ALA A 337 -7.29 10.18 15.48
CA ALA A 337 -7.35 11.44 16.24
C ALA A 337 -6.18 11.63 17.22
N GLY A 338 -4.97 11.33 16.77
CA GLY A 338 -3.74 11.48 17.55
C GLY A 338 -3.48 10.39 18.59
N ARG A 339 -4.21 9.26 18.57
CA ARG A 339 -4.03 8.14 19.50
C ARG A 339 -3.90 6.81 18.75
N ILE A 340 -3.08 5.90 19.25
CA ILE A 340 -3.11 4.49 18.83
C ILE A 340 -4.34 3.86 19.49
N ILE A 341 -5.29 3.41 18.65
CA ILE A 341 -6.55 2.79 19.12
C ILE A 341 -6.48 1.26 19.10
N ALA A 342 -5.56 0.69 18.31
CA ALA A 342 -5.33 -0.75 18.26
C ALA A 342 -3.90 -1.06 17.77
N GLU A 343 -3.39 -2.22 18.20
CA GLU A 343 -2.13 -2.80 17.73
C GLU A 343 -2.22 -4.31 17.69
N GLY A 344 -1.56 -4.94 16.74
CA GLY A 344 -1.54 -6.41 16.60
C GLY A 344 -1.03 -6.86 15.24
N SER A 345 -1.22 -8.15 14.95
CA SER A 345 -0.98 -8.67 13.60
C SER A 345 -2.02 -8.15 12.61
N PRO A 346 -1.69 -8.06 11.32
CA PRO A 346 -2.66 -7.72 10.28
C PRO A 346 -3.91 -8.60 10.37
N HIS A 347 -3.74 -9.91 10.46
CA HIS A 347 -4.84 -10.86 10.58
C HIS A 347 -5.75 -10.53 11.77
N CYS A 348 -5.18 -10.34 12.98
CA CYS A 348 -5.96 -10.07 14.19
C CYS A 348 -6.75 -8.75 14.09
N LEU A 349 -6.14 -7.70 13.55
CA LEU A 349 -6.77 -6.38 13.46
C LEU A 349 -7.80 -6.31 12.34
N PHE A 350 -7.45 -6.80 11.15
CA PHE A 350 -8.28 -6.66 9.95
C PHE A 350 -9.46 -7.64 9.94
N SER A 351 -9.41 -8.72 10.70
CA SER A 351 -10.56 -9.61 10.93
C SER A 351 -11.62 -9.02 11.86
N SER A 352 -11.33 -7.92 12.57
CA SER A 352 -12.30 -7.26 13.45
C SER A 352 -13.18 -6.26 12.70
N ARG A 353 -14.41 -6.66 12.33
CA ARG A 353 -15.40 -5.77 11.68
C ARG A 353 -15.66 -4.48 12.49
N GLN A 354 -15.69 -4.61 13.83
CA GLN A 354 -15.89 -3.46 14.72
C GLN A 354 -14.73 -2.48 14.62
N LEU A 355 -13.50 -2.96 14.73
CA LEU A 355 -12.29 -2.12 14.62
C LEU A 355 -12.21 -1.44 13.25
N MET A 356 -12.48 -2.16 12.16
CA MET A 356 -12.50 -1.60 10.80
C MET A 356 -13.50 -0.44 10.70
N LYS A 357 -14.70 -0.61 11.22
CA LYS A 357 -15.71 0.46 11.26
C LYS A 357 -15.28 1.64 12.14
N GLU A 358 -14.74 1.38 13.34
CA GLU A 358 -14.30 2.43 14.27
C GLU A 358 -13.10 3.21 13.73
N SER A 359 -12.16 2.52 13.09
CA SER A 359 -10.98 3.14 12.48
C SER A 359 -11.28 3.76 11.12
N GLY A 360 -12.44 3.44 10.52
CA GLY A 360 -12.86 3.82 9.18
C GLY A 360 -12.00 3.25 8.07
N LEU A 361 -11.32 2.17 8.34
CA LEU A 361 -10.64 1.37 7.34
C LEU A 361 -11.66 0.48 6.61
N SER A 362 -11.40 0.17 5.34
CA SER A 362 -12.23 -0.77 4.59
C SER A 362 -12.06 -2.18 5.14
N LEU A 363 -13.13 -2.96 5.13
CA LEU A 363 -13.03 -4.38 5.45
C LEU A 363 -12.30 -5.10 4.31
N PRO A 364 -11.31 -5.98 4.59
CA PRO A 364 -10.71 -6.80 3.53
C PRO A 364 -11.77 -7.62 2.80
N PRO A 365 -11.80 -7.64 1.45
CA PRO A 365 -12.80 -8.39 0.69
C PRO A 365 -12.84 -9.88 1.02
N MET A 366 -11.71 -10.47 1.42
CA MET A 366 -11.62 -11.88 1.79
C MET A 366 -12.41 -12.22 3.06
N MET A 367 -12.66 -11.26 3.94
CA MET A 367 -13.50 -11.44 5.13
C MET A 367 -14.92 -11.87 4.78
N ASP A 368 -15.51 -11.21 3.78
CA ASP A 368 -16.85 -11.57 3.32
C ASP A 368 -16.88 -12.88 2.53
N VAL A 369 -15.80 -13.18 1.80
CA VAL A 369 -15.61 -14.47 1.11
C VAL A 369 -15.51 -15.61 2.09
N SER A 370 -14.77 -15.43 3.19
CA SER A 370 -14.62 -16.44 4.24
C SER A 370 -15.98 -16.80 4.88
N GLU A 371 -16.81 -15.78 5.12
CA GLU A 371 -18.17 -15.97 5.65
C GLU A 371 -19.04 -16.78 4.67
N ASP A 372 -19.01 -16.42 3.36
CA ASP A 372 -19.76 -17.13 2.33
C ASP A 372 -19.29 -18.59 2.12
N LEU A 373 -18.00 -18.87 2.38
CA LEU A 373 -17.40 -20.21 2.29
C LEU A 373 -17.46 -21.01 3.60
N ALA A 374 -18.00 -20.42 4.68
CA ALA A 374 -18.07 -21.01 6.02
C ALA A 374 -16.69 -21.47 6.56
N ILE A 375 -15.65 -20.67 6.32
CA ILE A 375 -14.29 -20.83 6.86
C ILE A 375 -13.97 -19.73 7.88
N GLU A 376 -12.88 -19.89 8.63
CA GLU A 376 -12.39 -18.83 9.52
C GLU A 376 -12.12 -17.53 8.77
N PRO A 377 -12.23 -16.37 9.46
CA PRO A 377 -11.97 -15.08 8.84
C PRO A 377 -10.60 -15.01 8.18
N CYS A 378 -10.55 -14.75 6.88
CA CYS A 378 -9.33 -14.55 6.11
C CYS A 378 -9.20 -13.08 5.69
N VAL A 379 -8.02 -12.52 5.78
CA VAL A 379 -7.76 -11.12 5.38
C VAL A 379 -7.01 -11.03 4.04
N THR A 380 -6.38 -12.14 3.61
CA THR A 380 -5.66 -12.24 2.32
C THR A 380 -6.17 -13.42 1.49
N ILE A 381 -5.84 -13.40 0.19
CA ILE A 381 -6.11 -14.53 -0.71
C ILE A 381 -5.31 -15.75 -0.29
N GLU A 382 -4.07 -15.57 0.16
CA GLU A 382 -3.18 -16.64 0.63
C GLU A 382 -3.80 -17.38 1.82
N GLU A 383 -4.44 -16.65 2.75
CA GLU A 383 -5.16 -17.27 3.86
C GLU A 383 -6.35 -18.10 3.35
N VAL A 384 -7.15 -17.60 2.40
CA VAL A 384 -8.24 -18.38 1.79
C VAL A 384 -7.69 -19.63 1.09
N MET A 385 -6.58 -19.51 0.34
CA MET A 385 -5.94 -20.63 -0.32
C MET A 385 -5.41 -21.69 0.63
N ALA A 386 -4.97 -21.30 1.84
CA ALA A 386 -4.55 -22.25 2.88
C ALA A 386 -5.69 -23.15 3.39
N HIS A 387 -6.93 -22.70 3.27
CA HIS A 387 -8.12 -23.52 3.61
C HIS A 387 -8.52 -24.51 2.50
N VAL A 388 -7.99 -24.38 1.28
CA VAL A 388 -8.34 -25.28 0.17
C VAL A 388 -7.87 -26.71 0.49
N ILE A 389 -8.80 -27.65 0.47
CA ILE A 389 -8.47 -29.08 0.56
C ILE A 389 -7.97 -29.49 -0.82
N GLN A 390 -6.69 -29.84 -0.93
CA GLN A 390 -6.14 -30.39 -2.17
C GLN A 390 -6.85 -31.71 -2.51
N THR A 391 -7.86 -31.63 -3.35
CA THR A 391 -8.27 -32.78 -4.16
C THR A 391 -7.33 -32.80 -5.37
N ASP A 392 -6.71 -33.94 -5.63
CA ASP A 392 -5.89 -34.17 -6.83
C ASP A 392 -6.63 -33.61 -8.06
N LEU A 393 -6.23 -32.41 -8.49
CA LEU A 393 -6.67 -31.76 -9.72
C LEU A 393 -5.67 -32.04 -10.84
#